data_b3939b06bb6ac7d61127a058f0b76664
#
_entry.id   b3939b06bb6ac7d61127a058f0b76664
#
_cell.length_a   1.000
_cell.length_b   1.000
_cell.length_c   1.000
_cell.angle_alpha   90.00
_cell.angle_beta   90.00
_cell.angle_gamma   90.00
#
_symmetry.space_group_name_H-M   'P 1'
#
loop_
_entity.id
_entity.type
_entity.pdbx_description
1 polymer ?
#
loop_
_entity_poly.entity_id
_entity_poly.type
_entity_poly.pdbx_seq_one_letter_code
_entity_poly.pdbx_strand_id
1 'polypeptide(L)'
;MSNDKCVVKYLRLSLEDDDILDESNSITNQRIVIGQYIASKNEFKNAEVLEFKDDGYSGTNFERPGFQSMMELVRDGRVSTIIVKDLSRFGRNHIEVDTYLEQIFPFLNVRFIAINDNVDSMKYESGMPGIDVGFRNIINEHHSIDTSVKVKKTLLQRQKAGKYMGARAPYGLSLIHISEPTRPRLI
;
A
#
# COMPACT_ATOMS: atom_id res chain seq x y z
N MET A 1 -36.18 10.19 1.37
CA MET A 1 -35.18 10.15 0.29
C MET A 1 -34.24 9.01 0.64
N SER A 2 -34.34 7.87 -0.04
CA SER A 2 -33.38 6.76 0.15
C SER A 2 -32.01 7.27 -0.30
N ASN A 3 -31.14 7.43 0.65
CA ASN A 3 -29.77 7.84 0.40
C ASN A 3 -29.04 6.59 -0.08
N ASP A 4 -29.18 6.24 -1.39
CA ASP A 4 -28.49 5.11 -1.98
C ASP A 4 -27.00 5.42 -2.03
N LYS A 5 -26.33 5.13 -0.91
CA LYS A 5 -24.88 5.30 -0.80
C LYS A 5 -24.20 4.21 -1.63
N CYS A 6 -23.23 4.61 -2.43
CA CYS A 6 -22.48 3.71 -3.28
C CYS A 6 -21.31 3.01 -2.54
N VAL A 7 -20.88 1.90 -3.11
CA VAL A 7 -19.64 1.19 -2.74
C VAL A 7 -18.55 1.56 -3.73
N VAL A 8 -17.39 1.92 -3.24
CA VAL A 8 -16.26 2.32 -4.07
C VAL A 8 -15.20 1.21 -4.12
N LYS A 9 -14.77 0.85 -5.32
CA LYS A 9 -13.56 0.09 -5.58
C LYS A 9 -12.42 1.07 -5.88
N TYR A 10 -11.37 1.04 -5.08
CA TYR A 10 -10.19 1.85 -5.34
C TYR A 10 -9.01 0.96 -5.76
N LEU A 11 -8.42 1.29 -6.89
CA LEU A 11 -7.34 0.53 -7.54
C LEU A 11 -6.13 1.44 -7.73
N ARG A 12 -4.92 0.94 -7.45
CA ARG A 12 -3.69 1.69 -7.69
C ARG A 12 -2.55 0.81 -8.19
N LEU A 13 -1.86 1.29 -9.21
CA LEU A 13 -0.60 0.73 -9.67
C LEU A 13 0.47 1.83 -9.67
N SER A 14 1.67 1.51 -9.20
CA SER A 14 2.83 2.40 -9.21
C SER A 14 3.72 2.06 -10.40
N LEU A 15 4.39 3.04 -11.01
CA LEU A 15 5.43 2.80 -12.02
C LEU A 15 6.58 1.91 -11.48
N GLU A 16 6.82 1.94 -10.18
CA GLU A 16 7.83 1.08 -9.55
C GLU A 16 7.40 -0.41 -9.48
N ASP A 17 6.10 -0.68 -9.60
CA ASP A 17 5.54 -2.03 -9.55
C ASP A 17 5.54 -2.70 -10.95
N ASP A 18 5.74 -1.94 -12.05
CA ASP A 18 5.78 -2.46 -13.44
C ASP A 18 7.03 -3.31 -13.71
N ASP A 19 8.12 -3.12 -12.95
CA ASP A 19 9.35 -3.92 -13.07
C ASP A 19 9.23 -5.35 -12.51
N ILE A 20 8.15 -5.66 -11.80
CA ILE A 20 7.87 -6.98 -11.26
C ILE A 20 6.75 -7.57 -12.11
N LEU A 21 7.11 -8.50 -13.00
CA LEU A 21 6.23 -9.35 -13.84
C LEU A 21 5.26 -10.22 -12.98
N ASP A 22 4.70 -9.65 -11.95
CA ASP A 22 3.78 -10.33 -11.07
C ASP A 22 2.36 -9.91 -11.45
N GLU A 23 1.71 -10.76 -12.28
CA GLU A 23 0.29 -10.59 -12.67
C GLU A 23 -0.62 -10.31 -11.48
N SER A 24 -0.18 -10.73 -10.27
CA SER A 24 -0.92 -10.52 -9.02
C SER A 24 -1.13 -9.06 -8.65
N ASN A 25 -0.31 -8.15 -9.15
CA ASN A 25 -0.33 -6.72 -8.81
C ASN A 25 -1.03 -5.84 -9.84
N SER A 26 -1.40 -6.38 -11.01
CA SER A 26 -2.06 -5.62 -12.06
C SER A 26 -3.41 -5.02 -11.59
N ILE A 27 -3.79 -3.89 -12.17
CA ILE A 27 -5.12 -3.28 -11.94
C ILE A 27 -6.23 -4.28 -12.25
N THR A 28 -6.04 -5.11 -13.29
CA THR A 28 -6.99 -6.16 -13.67
C THR A 28 -7.18 -7.18 -12.56
N ASN A 29 -6.10 -7.66 -11.96
CA ASN A 29 -6.17 -8.60 -10.84
C ASN A 29 -6.86 -7.98 -9.61
N GLN A 30 -6.50 -6.73 -9.25
CA GLN A 30 -7.18 -6.01 -8.18
C GLN A 30 -8.69 -5.92 -8.42
N ARG A 31 -9.10 -5.59 -9.66
CA ARG A 31 -10.51 -5.50 -10.05
C ARG A 31 -11.24 -6.84 -9.89
N ILE A 32 -10.61 -7.94 -10.29
CA ILE A 32 -11.16 -9.29 -10.15
C ILE A 32 -11.35 -9.66 -8.67
N VAL A 33 -10.32 -9.49 -7.85
CA VAL A 33 -10.36 -9.83 -6.42
C VAL A 33 -11.44 -9.03 -5.70
N ILE A 34 -11.50 -7.71 -5.92
CA ILE A 34 -12.52 -6.86 -5.29
C ILE A 34 -13.91 -7.22 -5.82
N GLY A 35 -14.06 -7.49 -7.12
CA GLY A 35 -15.32 -7.90 -7.71
C GLY A 35 -15.85 -9.23 -7.13
N GLN A 36 -14.99 -10.22 -6.96
CA GLN A 36 -15.33 -11.50 -6.31
C GLN A 36 -15.74 -11.29 -4.85
N TYR A 37 -15.01 -10.44 -4.12
CA TYR A 37 -15.37 -10.12 -2.75
C TYR A 37 -16.75 -9.49 -2.64
N ILE A 38 -17.06 -8.47 -3.46
CA ILE A 38 -18.37 -7.80 -3.51
C ILE A 38 -19.47 -8.83 -3.85
N ALA A 39 -19.25 -9.68 -4.85
CA ALA A 39 -20.23 -10.71 -5.26
C ALA A 39 -20.47 -11.76 -4.17
N SER A 40 -19.47 -12.05 -3.33
CA SER A 40 -19.57 -13.02 -2.24
C SER A 40 -20.37 -12.50 -1.04
N LYS A 41 -20.59 -11.18 -0.95
CA LYS A 41 -21.24 -10.53 0.19
C LYS A 41 -22.66 -10.08 -0.16
N ASN A 42 -23.65 -10.63 0.53
CA ASN A 42 -25.07 -10.28 0.31
C ASN A 42 -25.36 -8.79 0.58
N GLU A 43 -24.59 -8.15 1.46
CA GLU A 43 -24.75 -6.74 1.83
C GLU A 43 -24.48 -5.77 0.65
N PHE A 44 -23.69 -6.18 -0.34
CA PHE A 44 -23.35 -5.35 -1.50
C PHE A 44 -24.15 -5.68 -2.76
N LYS A 45 -25.08 -6.65 -2.69
CA LYS A 45 -25.77 -7.22 -3.86
C LYS A 45 -26.56 -6.21 -4.68
N ASN A 46 -27.12 -5.19 -4.01
CA ASN A 46 -27.93 -4.14 -4.64
C ASN A 46 -27.24 -2.76 -4.55
N ALA A 47 -25.97 -2.69 -4.14
CA ALA A 47 -25.27 -1.43 -4.02
C ALA A 47 -24.77 -0.97 -5.40
N GLU A 48 -24.87 0.33 -5.67
CA GLU A 48 -24.17 0.95 -6.78
C GLU A 48 -22.66 0.87 -6.53
N VAL A 49 -21.90 0.32 -7.50
CA VAL A 49 -20.46 0.13 -7.37
C VAL A 49 -19.74 1.07 -8.31
N LEU A 50 -18.99 2.02 -7.76
CA LEU A 50 -18.14 2.95 -8.51
C LEU A 50 -16.67 2.47 -8.46
N GLU A 51 -15.94 2.73 -9.52
CA GLU A 51 -14.52 2.38 -9.62
C GLU A 51 -13.67 3.64 -9.81
N PHE A 52 -12.66 3.80 -8.96
CA PHE A 52 -11.62 4.81 -9.10
C PHE A 52 -10.28 4.13 -9.22
N LYS A 53 -9.44 4.65 -10.14
CA LYS A 53 -8.11 4.11 -10.38
C LYS A 53 -7.08 5.22 -10.47
N ASP A 54 -5.90 4.94 -9.94
CA ASP A 54 -4.70 5.72 -10.13
C ASP A 54 -3.59 4.82 -10.66
N ASP A 55 -3.28 4.99 -11.95
CA ASP A 55 -2.27 4.22 -12.67
C ASP A 55 -1.02 5.08 -12.85
N GLY A 56 0.15 4.53 -12.50
CA GLY A 56 1.41 5.27 -12.58
C GLY A 56 1.68 6.23 -11.40
N TYR A 57 0.84 6.26 -10.39
CA TYR A 57 1.01 7.13 -9.23
C TYR A 57 1.65 6.43 -8.04
N SER A 58 2.62 7.10 -7.40
CA SER A 58 3.22 6.61 -6.16
C SER A 58 2.18 6.53 -5.02
N GLY A 59 2.36 5.56 -4.13
CA GLY A 59 1.55 5.45 -2.90
C GLY A 59 1.99 6.37 -1.77
N THR A 60 3.00 7.23 -1.98
CA THR A 60 3.62 8.05 -0.92
C THR A 60 2.81 9.28 -0.55
N ASN A 61 1.93 9.77 -1.40
CA ASN A 61 1.02 10.88 -1.13
C ASN A 61 -0.39 10.55 -1.64
N PHE A 62 -1.37 11.37 -1.24
CA PHE A 62 -2.78 11.26 -1.65
C PHE A 62 -3.19 12.32 -2.68
N GLU A 63 -2.24 13.02 -3.29
CA GLU A 63 -2.47 13.98 -4.39
C GLU A 63 -2.61 13.26 -5.73
N ARG A 64 -3.56 12.33 -5.80
CA ARG A 64 -3.85 11.49 -6.96
C ARG A 64 -5.24 11.80 -7.49
N PRO A 65 -5.44 11.96 -8.82
CA PRO A 65 -6.73 12.39 -9.37
C PRO A 65 -7.88 11.43 -9.03
N GLY A 66 -7.67 10.13 -9.14
CA GLY A 66 -8.69 9.13 -8.79
C GLY A 66 -9.03 9.15 -7.32
N PHE A 67 -8.02 9.28 -6.45
CA PHE A 67 -8.22 9.40 -5.01
C PHE A 67 -8.98 10.68 -4.65
N GLN A 68 -8.62 11.83 -5.21
CA GLN A 68 -9.29 13.09 -4.94
C GLN A 68 -10.76 13.06 -5.38
N SER A 69 -11.04 12.53 -6.59
CA SER A 69 -12.42 12.38 -7.07
C SER A 69 -13.25 11.45 -6.17
N MET A 70 -12.63 10.35 -5.69
CA MET A 70 -13.27 9.49 -4.69
C MET A 70 -13.59 10.26 -3.40
N MET A 71 -12.62 11.04 -2.89
CA MET A 71 -12.79 11.80 -1.65
C MET A 71 -13.82 12.92 -1.75
N GLU A 72 -14.04 13.51 -2.93
CA GLU A 72 -15.15 14.43 -3.15
C GLU A 72 -16.49 13.74 -2.90
N LEU A 73 -16.72 12.55 -3.47
CA LEU A 73 -17.95 11.79 -3.22
C LEU A 73 -18.07 11.33 -1.76
N VAL A 74 -16.96 11.04 -1.10
CA VAL A 74 -16.94 10.71 0.34
C VAL A 74 -17.41 11.92 1.17
N ARG A 75 -16.89 13.10 0.87
CA ARG A 75 -17.28 14.36 1.55
C ARG A 75 -18.75 14.72 1.30
N ASP A 76 -19.27 14.43 0.11
CA ASP A 76 -20.68 14.59 -0.25
C ASP A 76 -21.61 13.58 0.44
N GLY A 77 -21.04 12.64 1.21
CA GLY A 77 -21.81 11.62 1.93
C GLY A 77 -22.42 10.54 1.05
N ARG A 78 -22.01 10.44 -0.22
CA ARG A 78 -22.53 9.49 -1.21
C ARG A 78 -21.89 8.11 -1.12
N VAL A 79 -20.77 7.96 -0.41
CA VAL A 79 -20.03 6.70 -0.27
C VAL A 79 -20.36 6.06 1.07
N SER A 80 -20.69 4.76 1.05
CA SER A 80 -20.89 3.95 2.25
C SER A 80 -19.64 3.15 2.60
N THR A 81 -18.97 2.62 1.58
CA THR A 81 -17.87 1.66 1.77
C THR A 81 -16.80 1.89 0.71
N ILE A 82 -15.54 1.87 1.14
CA ILE A 82 -14.36 1.86 0.27
C ILE A 82 -13.71 0.48 0.40
N ILE A 83 -13.47 -0.17 -0.75
CA ILE A 83 -12.85 -1.49 -0.81
C ILE A 83 -11.56 -1.42 -1.62
N VAL A 84 -10.48 -1.90 -1.03
CA VAL A 84 -9.17 -2.05 -1.67
C VAL A 84 -8.71 -3.51 -1.60
N LYS A 85 -7.80 -3.91 -2.49
CA LYS A 85 -7.21 -5.25 -2.42
C LYS A 85 -6.36 -5.40 -1.16
N ASP A 86 -5.47 -4.46 -0.90
CA ASP A 86 -4.58 -4.40 0.26
C ASP A 86 -4.28 -2.93 0.64
N LEU A 87 -3.79 -2.72 1.86
CA LEU A 87 -3.48 -1.38 2.39
C LEU A 87 -2.42 -0.66 1.57
N SER A 88 -1.48 -1.39 0.95
CA SER A 88 -0.44 -0.79 0.12
C SER A 88 -1.01 -0.11 -1.13
N ARG A 89 -2.19 -0.57 -1.61
CA ARG A 89 -2.91 0.07 -2.73
C ARG A 89 -3.60 1.35 -2.30
N PHE A 90 -4.06 1.41 -1.06
CA PHE A 90 -4.60 2.65 -0.50
C PHE A 90 -3.52 3.70 -0.31
N GLY A 91 -2.45 3.40 0.42
CA GLY A 91 -1.31 4.29 0.63
C GLY A 91 -0.09 3.59 1.21
N ARG A 92 1.11 4.16 0.96
CA ARG A 92 2.37 3.69 1.53
C ARG A 92 2.86 4.59 2.67
N ASN A 93 2.33 5.80 2.79
CA ASN A 93 2.60 6.69 3.91
C ASN A 93 1.66 6.33 5.07
N HIS A 94 2.19 5.60 6.04
CA HIS A 94 1.43 5.10 7.18
C HIS A 94 0.78 6.23 8.00
N ILE A 95 1.43 7.39 8.16
CA ILE A 95 0.90 8.52 8.94
C ILE A 95 -0.39 9.05 8.28
N GLU A 96 -0.37 9.22 6.96
CA GLU A 96 -1.55 9.68 6.23
C GLU A 96 -2.64 8.60 6.19
N VAL A 97 -2.25 7.33 5.96
CA VAL A 97 -3.18 6.19 5.99
C VAL A 97 -3.89 6.11 7.34
N ASP A 98 -3.15 6.19 8.46
CA ASP A 98 -3.72 6.20 9.81
C ASP A 98 -4.70 7.35 9.99
N THR A 99 -4.35 8.56 9.53
CA THR A 99 -5.25 9.72 9.60
C THR A 99 -6.58 9.46 8.86
N TYR A 100 -6.54 8.84 7.68
CA TYR A 100 -7.76 8.49 6.96
C TYR A 100 -8.57 7.42 7.67
N LEU A 101 -7.92 6.35 8.15
CA LEU A 101 -8.60 5.21 8.74
C LEU A 101 -9.13 5.46 10.15
N GLU A 102 -8.38 6.22 10.95
CA GLU A 102 -8.72 6.46 12.37
C GLU A 102 -9.57 7.72 12.59
N GLN A 103 -9.45 8.72 11.72
CA GLN A 103 -10.10 10.01 11.93
C GLN A 103 -11.12 10.34 10.82
N ILE A 104 -10.69 10.33 9.55
CA ILE A 104 -11.50 10.86 8.46
C ILE A 104 -12.69 9.94 8.14
N PHE A 105 -12.43 8.65 7.90
CA PHE A 105 -13.49 7.71 7.52
C PHE A 105 -14.50 7.45 8.64
N PRO A 106 -14.10 7.27 9.91
CA PRO A 106 -15.05 7.16 11.01
C PRO A 106 -15.90 8.44 11.17
N PHE A 107 -15.30 9.63 11.06
CA PHE A 107 -16.03 10.89 11.13
C PHE A 107 -17.07 11.04 10.01
N LEU A 108 -16.76 10.55 8.80
CA LEU A 108 -17.67 10.59 7.65
C LEU A 108 -18.60 9.36 7.57
N ASN A 109 -18.56 8.46 8.55
CA ASN A 109 -19.32 7.21 8.57
C ASN A 109 -19.10 6.36 7.30
N VAL A 110 -17.85 6.24 6.86
CA VAL A 110 -17.43 5.42 5.71
C VAL A 110 -16.72 4.18 6.21
N ARG A 111 -17.23 3.01 5.81
CA ARG A 111 -16.58 1.73 6.06
C ARG A 111 -15.39 1.55 5.13
N PHE A 112 -14.27 1.09 5.66
CA PHE A 112 -13.08 0.75 4.90
C PHE A 112 -12.77 -0.73 4.99
N ILE A 113 -12.48 -1.36 3.84
CA ILE A 113 -12.17 -2.79 3.75
C ILE A 113 -10.90 -3.00 2.92
N ALA A 114 -9.88 -3.66 3.49
CA ALA A 114 -8.71 -4.18 2.77
C ALA A 114 -8.75 -5.72 2.81
N ILE A 115 -8.95 -6.33 1.64
CA ILE A 115 -9.30 -7.76 1.54
C ILE A 115 -8.16 -8.65 2.00
N ASN A 116 -6.97 -8.49 1.42
CA ASN A 116 -5.82 -9.35 1.72
C ASN A 116 -5.31 -9.20 3.15
N ASP A 117 -5.47 -7.99 3.71
CA ASP A 117 -5.02 -7.68 5.08
C ASP A 117 -6.08 -8.05 6.12
N ASN A 118 -7.26 -8.54 5.69
CA ASN A 118 -8.41 -8.83 6.55
C ASN A 118 -8.87 -7.65 7.42
N VAL A 119 -8.64 -6.42 6.93
CA VAL A 119 -9.03 -5.19 7.60
C VAL A 119 -10.45 -4.83 7.21
N ASP A 120 -11.30 -4.57 8.20
CA ASP A 120 -12.67 -4.14 8.05
C ASP A 120 -13.04 -3.22 9.20
N SER A 121 -13.18 -1.93 8.93
CA SER A 121 -13.41 -0.94 9.97
C SER A 121 -14.68 -1.19 10.79
N MET A 122 -15.69 -1.85 10.21
CA MET A 122 -16.93 -2.18 10.92
C MET A 122 -16.76 -3.25 12.00
N LYS A 123 -15.81 -4.16 11.86
CA LYS A 123 -15.55 -5.19 12.88
C LYS A 123 -15.00 -4.60 14.16
N TYR A 124 -14.58 -3.37 14.10
CA TYR A 124 -13.89 -2.66 15.16
C TYR A 124 -14.74 -1.55 15.81
N GLU A 125 -16.02 -1.38 15.43
CA GLU A 125 -16.93 -0.35 15.99
C GLU A 125 -17.27 -0.52 17.47
N SER A 126 -16.86 -1.59 18.10
CA SER A 126 -17.17 -1.86 19.54
C SER A 126 -16.16 -1.26 20.50
N GLY A 127 -15.75 0.00 20.30
CA GLY A 127 -15.18 0.83 21.38
C GLY A 127 -14.05 0.21 22.25
N MET A 128 -13.32 -0.80 21.77
CA MET A 128 -12.23 -1.41 22.54
C MET A 128 -10.91 -0.67 22.31
N PRO A 129 -10.14 -0.40 23.38
CA PRO A 129 -8.83 0.25 23.31
C PRO A 129 -7.76 -0.54 22.53
N GLY A 130 -8.10 -1.67 21.92
CA GLY A 130 -7.17 -2.55 21.21
C GLY A 130 -7.15 -2.43 19.69
N ILE A 131 -8.06 -1.66 19.10
CA ILE A 131 -8.20 -1.51 17.64
C ILE A 131 -7.01 -0.76 17.05
N ASP A 132 -6.66 0.32 17.73
CA ASP A 132 -5.52 1.17 17.42
C ASP A 132 -4.21 0.36 17.28
N VAL A 133 -4.02 -0.62 18.17
CA VAL A 133 -2.84 -1.49 18.16
C VAL A 133 -2.89 -2.50 17.00
N GLY A 134 -4.05 -3.04 16.66
CA GLY A 134 -4.21 -4.01 15.58
C GLY A 134 -3.94 -3.38 14.21
N PHE A 135 -4.52 -2.23 13.94
CA PHE A 135 -4.26 -1.46 12.72
C PHE A 135 -2.81 -1.00 12.60
N ARG A 136 -2.27 -0.42 13.68
CA ARG A 136 -0.86 -0.01 13.72
C ARG A 136 0.09 -1.17 13.50
N ASN A 137 -0.19 -2.34 14.05
CA ASN A 137 0.64 -3.53 13.84
C ASN A 137 0.62 -3.98 12.38
N ILE A 138 -0.54 -4.02 11.73
CA ILE A 138 -0.66 -4.38 10.31
C ILE A 138 0.07 -3.38 9.42
N ILE A 139 -0.10 -2.08 9.67
CA ILE A 139 0.57 -1.02 8.91
C ILE A 139 2.08 -1.06 9.14
N ASN A 140 2.53 -1.25 10.38
CA ASN A 140 3.96 -1.39 10.71
C ASN A 140 4.57 -2.64 10.09
N GLU A 141 3.84 -3.76 10.02
CA GLU A 141 4.28 -4.99 9.36
C GLU A 141 4.46 -4.76 7.86
N HIS A 142 3.48 -4.13 7.18
CA HIS A 142 3.60 -3.78 5.76
C HIS A 142 4.76 -2.82 5.50
N HIS A 143 4.95 -1.81 6.34
CA HIS A 143 6.10 -0.91 6.21
C HIS A 143 7.43 -1.64 6.40
N SER A 144 7.49 -2.57 7.33
CA SER A 144 8.68 -3.41 7.57
C SER A 144 8.99 -4.30 6.36
N ILE A 145 7.96 -4.93 5.76
CA ILE A 145 8.09 -5.76 4.55
C ILE A 145 8.56 -4.90 3.37
N ASP A 146 7.93 -3.77 3.10
CA ASP A 146 8.30 -2.84 2.01
C ASP A 146 9.75 -2.34 2.16
N THR A 147 10.14 -1.96 3.37
CA THR A 147 11.51 -1.54 3.68
C THR A 147 12.49 -2.67 3.44
N SER A 148 12.17 -3.89 3.88
CA SER A 148 13.01 -5.09 3.67
C SER A 148 13.22 -5.37 2.18
N VAL A 149 12.16 -5.29 1.37
CA VAL A 149 12.23 -5.49 -0.09
C VAL A 149 13.12 -4.43 -0.75
N LYS A 150 12.93 -3.15 -0.41
CA LYS A 150 13.75 -2.04 -0.92
C LYS A 150 15.22 -2.19 -0.55
N VAL A 151 15.52 -2.54 0.70
CA VAL A 151 16.89 -2.78 1.16
C VAL A 151 17.52 -3.95 0.41
N LYS A 152 16.82 -5.09 0.28
CA LYS A 152 17.31 -6.24 -0.47
C LYS A 152 17.60 -5.90 -1.94
N LYS A 153 16.68 -5.16 -2.61
CA LYS A 153 16.87 -4.71 -4.00
C LYS A 153 18.12 -3.84 -4.14
N THR A 154 18.30 -2.87 -3.24
CA THR A 154 19.47 -1.99 -3.22
C THR A 154 20.76 -2.76 -2.97
N LEU A 155 20.76 -3.72 -2.05
CA LEU A 155 21.90 -4.57 -1.76
C LEU A 155 22.29 -5.41 -2.98
N LEU A 156 21.31 -6.04 -3.64
CA LEU A 156 21.54 -6.84 -4.86
C LEU A 156 22.10 -5.98 -6.00
N GLN A 157 21.58 -4.76 -6.19
CA GLN A 157 22.11 -3.85 -7.21
C GLN A 157 23.56 -3.47 -6.93
N ARG A 158 23.91 -3.17 -5.69
CA ARG A 158 25.29 -2.86 -5.29
C ARG A 158 26.23 -4.07 -5.43
N GLN A 159 25.76 -5.27 -5.10
CA GLN A 159 26.51 -6.51 -5.32
C GLN A 159 26.77 -6.76 -6.81
N LYS A 160 25.75 -6.61 -7.67
CA LYS A 160 25.89 -6.72 -9.13
C LYS A 160 26.85 -5.68 -9.70
N ALA A 161 26.93 -4.49 -9.10
CA ALA A 161 27.86 -3.43 -9.45
C ALA A 161 29.28 -3.65 -8.87
N GLY A 162 29.56 -4.80 -8.24
CA GLY A 162 30.85 -5.13 -7.66
C GLY A 162 31.23 -4.30 -6.43
N LYS A 163 30.28 -3.60 -5.82
CA LYS A 163 30.56 -2.78 -4.62
C LYS A 163 30.62 -3.65 -3.37
N TYR A 164 31.63 -3.42 -2.56
CA TYR A 164 31.76 -4.09 -1.26
C TYR A 164 30.62 -3.68 -0.31
N MET A 165 30.00 -4.68 0.33
CA MET A 165 28.80 -4.49 1.16
C MET A 165 29.04 -4.77 2.65
N GLY A 166 30.24 -5.21 3.04
CA GLY A 166 30.56 -5.50 4.43
C GLY A 166 30.76 -4.23 5.25
N ALA A 167 30.33 -4.25 6.51
CA ALA A 167 30.56 -3.14 7.45
C ALA A 167 32.03 -3.01 7.88
N ARG A 168 32.80 -4.09 7.74
CA ARG A 168 34.24 -4.14 8.06
C ARG A 168 34.99 -4.82 6.95
N ALA A 169 36.22 -4.38 6.70
CA ALA A 169 37.11 -5.06 5.76
C ALA A 169 37.40 -6.49 6.27
N PRO A 170 37.51 -7.50 5.36
CA PRO A 170 37.95 -8.82 5.73
C PRO A 170 39.35 -8.78 6.39
N TYR A 171 39.65 -9.79 7.21
CA TYR A 171 40.92 -9.88 7.89
C TYR A 171 42.09 -9.81 6.88
N GLY A 172 43.05 -8.94 7.15
CA GLY A 172 44.21 -8.72 6.26
C GLY A 172 43.99 -7.70 5.13
N LEU A 173 42.76 -7.12 4.99
CA LEU A 173 42.46 -6.09 4.02
C LEU A 173 41.99 -4.80 4.73
N SER A 174 42.29 -3.64 4.12
CA SER A 174 41.68 -2.37 4.53
C SER A 174 40.60 -1.95 3.53
N LEU A 175 39.75 -1.00 3.91
CA LEU A 175 38.71 -0.46 3.01
C LEU A 175 39.31 0.15 1.73
N ILE A 176 40.54 0.68 1.79
CA ILE A 176 41.24 1.21 0.63
C ILE A 176 41.55 0.11 -0.39
N HIS A 177 41.95 -1.09 0.05
CA HIS A 177 42.22 -2.22 -0.84
C HIS A 177 40.95 -2.76 -1.53
N ILE A 178 39.77 -2.50 -0.93
CA ILE A 178 38.46 -2.96 -1.47
C ILE A 178 37.91 -1.94 -2.46
N SER A 179 38.11 -0.64 -2.20
CA SER A 179 37.60 0.45 -3.06
C SER A 179 38.48 0.75 -4.26
N GLU A 180 39.79 0.42 -4.21
CA GLU A 180 40.75 0.60 -5.31
C GLU A 180 41.56 -0.70 -5.61
N PRO A 181 40.91 -1.75 -6.16
CA PRO A 181 41.60 -3.04 -6.34
C PRO A 181 42.68 -3.07 -7.44
N THR A 182 42.86 -1.98 -8.18
CA THR A 182 43.69 -2.00 -9.40
C THR A 182 44.57 -0.76 -9.60
N ARG A 183 45.14 -0.18 -8.54
CA ARG A 183 46.23 0.75 -8.78
C ARG A 183 47.52 -0.04 -9.05
N PRO A 184 48.03 -0.14 -10.31
CA PRO A 184 49.33 -0.78 -10.55
C PRO A 184 50.39 -0.02 -9.77
N ARG A 185 51.14 -0.71 -8.92
CA ARG A 185 52.36 -0.16 -8.36
C ARG A 185 53.31 0.03 -9.52
N LEU A 186 53.48 1.28 -9.96
CA LEU A 186 54.63 1.63 -10.77
C LEU A 186 55.87 1.41 -9.89
N ILE A 187 56.67 0.41 -10.24
CA ILE A 187 58.03 0.18 -9.75
C ILE A 187 58.92 1.17 -10.46
#